data_76a467bcc33cdcee4d692150d4576744
#
_entry.id   76a467bcc33cdcee4d692150d4576744
#
_cell.length_a   1.000
_cell.length_b   1.000
_cell.length_c   1.000
_cell.angle_alpha   90.00
_cell.angle_beta   90.00
_cell.angle_gamma   90.00
#
_symmetry.space_group_name_H-M   'P 1'
#
loop_
_entity.id
_entity.type
_entity.pdbx_description
1 polymer ?
#
loop_
_entity_poly.entity_id
_entity_poly.type
_entity_poly.pdbx_seq_one_letter_code
_entity_poly.pdbx_strand_id
1 'polypeptide(L)'
;MSDGTASTARILPLQYVKGVGPRRAEALAKEGIVTPLDVVMNVPRGYVDRTAAPSIAALVERYRVPDLWNGDASHIVKVTSEISIIATIADVRQKTVGKGRSMLAVTIADGSGATAQLVFWNMVQYYSKLLKEGKTFLVSGVPDYEPRWNQLSIHHPELEEIDAEEVEQFRTGSTLPKYPLTQGLRNAGVNMRLMRSIVEQILES
;
A
#
# COMPACT_ATOMS: atom_id res chain seq x y z
N MET A 1 -26.18 -36.31 -36.51
CA MET A 1 -25.56 -35.03 -36.81
C MET A 1 -25.98 -34.05 -35.74
N SER A 2 -25.17 -33.90 -34.72
CA SER A 2 -25.49 -33.05 -33.56
C SER A 2 -24.57 -31.87 -33.66
N ASP A 3 -25.09 -30.71 -34.06
CA ASP A 3 -24.38 -29.44 -34.04
C ASP A 3 -24.11 -29.02 -32.60
N GLY A 4 -22.89 -29.21 -32.18
CA GLY A 4 -22.37 -28.66 -30.96
C GLY A 4 -22.09 -27.17 -31.15
N THR A 5 -23.08 -26.32 -30.89
CA THR A 5 -22.88 -24.88 -30.77
C THR A 5 -22.01 -24.61 -29.56
N ALA A 6 -20.70 -24.54 -29.77
CA ALA A 6 -19.78 -23.97 -28.80
C ALA A 6 -20.22 -22.54 -28.54
N SER A 7 -20.79 -22.29 -27.37
CA SER A 7 -21.09 -20.95 -26.89
C SER A 7 -19.76 -20.20 -26.79
N THR A 8 -19.48 -19.37 -27.78
CA THR A 8 -18.35 -18.44 -27.74
C THR A 8 -18.68 -17.41 -26.67
N ALA A 9 -18.21 -17.64 -25.46
CA ALA A 9 -18.31 -16.68 -24.38
C ALA A 9 -17.73 -15.36 -24.91
N ARG A 10 -18.57 -14.36 -25.04
CA ARG A 10 -18.19 -13.02 -25.50
C ARG A 10 -17.30 -12.41 -24.42
N ILE A 11 -15.99 -12.51 -24.60
CA ILE A 11 -15.03 -11.88 -23.71
C ILE A 11 -15.24 -10.37 -23.85
N LEU A 12 -15.87 -9.76 -22.85
CA LEU A 12 -16.08 -8.32 -22.83
C LEU A 12 -14.69 -7.64 -22.71
N PRO A 13 -14.39 -6.63 -23.53
CA PRO A 13 -13.16 -5.86 -23.40
C PRO A 13 -13.06 -5.22 -22.00
N LEU A 14 -11.87 -5.16 -21.42
CA LEU A 14 -11.62 -4.64 -20.08
C LEU A 14 -12.18 -3.24 -19.83
N GLN A 15 -12.29 -2.41 -20.84
CA GLN A 15 -12.87 -1.06 -20.73
C GLN A 15 -14.33 -1.03 -20.23
N TYR A 16 -15.06 -2.15 -20.34
CA TYR A 16 -16.45 -2.28 -19.87
C TYR A 16 -16.57 -2.86 -18.47
N VAL A 17 -15.45 -3.31 -17.88
CA VAL A 17 -15.42 -3.70 -16.46
C VAL A 17 -15.59 -2.44 -15.61
N LYS A 18 -16.46 -2.51 -14.61
CA LYS A 18 -16.75 -1.36 -13.74
C LYS A 18 -15.47 -0.81 -13.11
N GLY A 19 -15.26 0.48 -13.30
CA GLY A 19 -14.08 1.18 -12.78
C GLY A 19 -12.88 1.22 -13.70
N VAL A 20 -12.84 0.47 -14.83
CA VAL A 20 -11.70 0.49 -15.74
C VAL A 20 -11.75 1.68 -16.69
N GLY A 21 -12.75 1.76 -17.56
CA GLY A 21 -12.86 2.81 -18.58
C GLY A 21 -11.68 2.86 -19.58
N PRO A 22 -11.78 3.66 -20.64
CA PRO A 22 -10.80 3.62 -21.76
C PRO A 22 -9.37 3.94 -21.35
N ARG A 23 -9.17 5.00 -20.54
CA ARG A 23 -7.84 5.44 -20.10
C ARG A 23 -7.09 4.39 -19.28
N ARG A 24 -7.81 3.71 -18.38
CA ARG A 24 -7.24 2.66 -17.53
C ARG A 24 -7.02 1.38 -18.31
N ALA A 25 -7.94 1.03 -19.23
CA ALA A 25 -7.78 -0.09 -20.14
C ALA A 25 -6.53 0.07 -21.03
N GLU A 26 -6.26 1.26 -21.55
CA GLU A 26 -5.04 1.55 -22.32
C GLU A 26 -3.78 1.40 -21.46
N ALA A 27 -3.80 1.87 -20.23
CA ALA A 27 -2.67 1.72 -19.29
C ALA A 27 -2.42 0.25 -18.93
N LEU A 28 -3.46 -0.54 -18.72
CA LEU A 28 -3.37 -1.98 -18.49
C LEU A 28 -2.83 -2.71 -19.70
N ALA A 29 -3.28 -2.34 -20.91
CA ALA A 29 -2.81 -2.92 -22.17
C ALA A 29 -1.31 -2.69 -22.40
N LYS A 30 -0.76 -1.54 -21.99
CA LYS A 30 0.69 -1.25 -22.04
C LYS A 30 1.51 -2.19 -21.14
N GLU A 31 0.91 -2.75 -20.11
CA GLU A 31 1.51 -3.74 -19.21
C GLU A 31 1.18 -5.19 -19.64
N GLY A 32 0.60 -5.37 -20.83
CA GLY A 32 0.23 -6.69 -21.35
C GLY A 32 -1.09 -7.26 -20.81
N ILE A 33 -1.88 -6.46 -20.09
CA ILE A 33 -3.16 -6.87 -19.53
C ILE A 33 -4.28 -6.34 -20.44
N VAL A 34 -4.73 -7.15 -21.39
CA VAL A 34 -5.68 -6.76 -22.44
C VAL A 34 -7.05 -7.40 -22.24
N THR A 35 -7.08 -8.62 -21.77
CA THR A 35 -8.29 -9.42 -21.59
C THR A 35 -8.62 -9.68 -20.12
N PRO A 36 -9.86 -10.04 -19.78
CA PRO A 36 -10.20 -10.51 -18.44
C PRO A 36 -9.31 -11.67 -17.95
N LEU A 37 -8.92 -12.58 -18.85
CA LEU A 37 -8.03 -13.68 -18.55
C LEU A 37 -6.64 -13.17 -18.10
N ASP A 38 -6.10 -12.16 -18.78
CA ASP A 38 -4.80 -11.58 -18.42
C ASP A 38 -4.85 -10.95 -17.01
N VAL A 39 -5.99 -10.37 -16.63
CA VAL A 39 -6.18 -9.84 -15.26
C VAL A 39 -6.12 -10.95 -14.23
N VAL A 40 -6.80 -12.07 -14.45
CA VAL A 40 -6.81 -13.22 -13.52
C VAL A 40 -5.43 -13.88 -13.47
N MET A 41 -4.73 -13.93 -14.61
CA MET A 41 -3.38 -14.49 -14.73
C MET A 41 -2.30 -13.53 -14.21
N ASN A 42 -2.64 -12.28 -13.88
CA ASN A 42 -1.73 -11.33 -13.27
C ASN A 42 -1.52 -11.69 -11.78
N VAL A 43 -0.55 -12.58 -11.55
CA VAL A 43 -0.29 -13.16 -10.23
C VAL A 43 0.10 -12.08 -9.22
N PRO A 44 -0.51 -12.06 -8.02
CA PRO A 44 -0.08 -11.19 -6.95
C PRO A 44 1.40 -11.40 -6.60
N ARG A 45 2.16 -10.33 -6.42
CA ARG A 45 3.57 -10.40 -5.98
C ARG A 45 3.73 -10.75 -4.50
N GLY A 46 2.62 -10.77 -3.75
CA GLY A 46 2.57 -11.09 -2.33
C GLY A 46 1.16 -10.92 -1.78
N TYR A 47 1.03 -11.15 -0.50
CA TYR A 47 -0.23 -11.00 0.23
C TYR A 47 0.00 -10.18 1.48
N VAL A 48 -0.97 -9.35 1.84
CA VAL A 48 -1.01 -8.67 3.14
C VAL A 48 -1.89 -9.52 4.05
N ASP A 49 -1.28 -10.10 5.08
CA ASP A 49 -2.03 -10.74 6.16
C ASP A 49 -2.58 -9.64 7.08
N ARG A 50 -3.89 -9.49 7.08
CA ARG A 50 -4.60 -8.48 7.87
C ARG A 50 -4.75 -8.88 9.34
N THR A 51 -4.71 -10.17 9.66
CA THR A 51 -4.81 -10.64 11.04
C THR A 51 -3.55 -10.33 11.86
N ALA A 52 -2.43 -10.20 11.18
CA ALA A 52 -1.11 -10.01 11.73
C ALA A 52 -0.57 -8.58 11.55
N ALA A 53 -1.40 -7.59 11.13
CA ALA A 53 -0.94 -6.20 11.06
C ALA A 53 -0.54 -5.73 12.47
N PRO A 54 0.76 -5.58 12.75
CA PRO A 54 1.21 -5.19 14.07
C PRO A 54 0.82 -3.74 14.34
N SER A 55 0.54 -3.41 15.61
CA SER A 55 0.38 -2.02 16.01
C SER A 55 1.73 -1.28 15.97
N ILE A 56 1.68 0.04 15.84
CA ILE A 56 2.89 0.88 15.89
C ILE A 56 3.61 0.66 17.21
N ALA A 57 2.88 0.56 18.33
CA ALA A 57 3.47 0.28 19.63
C ALA A 57 4.20 -1.07 19.67
N ALA A 58 3.60 -2.12 19.12
CA ALA A 58 4.22 -3.44 19.04
C ALA A 58 5.49 -3.45 18.16
N LEU A 59 5.49 -2.66 17.07
CA LEU A 59 6.67 -2.50 16.22
C LEU A 59 7.77 -1.75 16.95
N VAL A 60 7.46 -0.63 17.60
CA VAL A 60 8.43 0.13 18.40
C VAL A 60 9.06 -0.75 19.46
N GLU A 61 8.26 -1.53 20.18
CA GLU A 61 8.77 -2.46 21.20
C GLU A 61 9.64 -3.58 20.59
N ARG A 62 9.23 -4.12 19.45
CA ARG A 62 9.99 -5.15 18.72
C ARG A 62 11.35 -4.66 18.25
N TYR A 63 11.45 -3.40 17.83
CA TYR A 63 12.70 -2.82 17.31
C TYR A 63 13.50 -2.10 18.39
N ARG A 64 12.91 -1.89 19.57
CA ARG A 64 13.58 -1.39 20.75
C ARG A 64 14.39 -2.53 21.41
N VAL A 65 15.42 -3.02 20.74
CA VAL A 65 16.31 -4.01 21.34
C VAL A 65 17.21 -3.29 22.36
N PRO A 66 17.14 -3.64 23.65
CA PRO A 66 18.12 -3.16 24.60
C PRO A 66 19.48 -3.76 24.20
N ASP A 67 20.45 -2.92 23.93
CA ASP A 67 21.85 -3.39 23.81
C ASP A 67 22.34 -3.75 25.22
N LEU A 68 22.15 -5.01 25.60
CA LEU A 68 22.53 -5.52 26.91
C LEU A 68 24.03 -5.74 27.07
N TRP A 69 24.84 -5.60 25.99
CA TRP A 69 26.23 -6.02 26.00
C TRP A 69 27.28 -4.90 25.83
N ASN A 70 26.98 -3.80 25.17
CA ASN A 70 28.04 -2.86 24.80
C ASN A 70 27.82 -1.39 25.17
N GLY A 71 26.71 -0.99 25.77
CA GLY A 71 26.46 0.41 26.16
C GLY A 71 26.46 1.42 25.00
N ASP A 72 26.57 0.95 23.77
CA ASP A 72 26.60 1.77 22.57
C ASP A 72 25.30 1.59 21.77
N ALA A 73 24.50 2.64 21.76
CA ALA A 73 23.17 2.67 21.11
C ALA A 73 23.23 2.60 19.55
N SER A 74 24.36 2.18 18.99
CA SER A 74 24.59 2.23 17.55
C SER A 74 24.29 0.95 16.77
N HIS A 75 23.88 -0.15 17.43
CA HIS A 75 23.46 -1.35 16.71
C HIS A 75 22.00 -1.23 16.30
N ILE A 76 21.78 -0.55 15.18
CA ILE A 76 20.51 -0.54 14.46
C ILE A 76 20.24 -1.98 13.99
N VAL A 77 19.24 -2.63 14.56
CA VAL A 77 18.70 -3.86 13.97
C VAL A 77 18.12 -3.46 12.62
N LYS A 78 18.88 -3.68 11.55
CA LYS A 78 18.45 -3.35 10.20
C LYS A 78 17.30 -4.28 9.84
N VAL A 79 16.10 -3.76 9.96
CA VAL A 79 14.88 -4.47 9.54
C VAL A 79 14.92 -4.57 8.03
N THR A 80 14.90 -5.79 7.54
CA THR A 80 14.91 -6.07 6.09
C THR A 80 13.55 -6.52 5.56
N SER A 81 12.61 -6.82 6.48
CA SER A 81 11.28 -7.29 6.09
C SER A 81 10.28 -6.14 5.96
N GLU A 82 9.53 -6.19 4.88
CA GLU A 82 8.40 -5.29 4.67
C GLU A 82 7.32 -5.58 5.71
N ILE A 83 6.76 -4.52 6.29
CA ILE A 83 5.60 -4.57 7.18
C ILE A 83 4.41 -3.88 6.54
N SER A 84 3.21 -4.21 7.01
CA SER A 84 2.00 -3.47 6.66
C SER A 84 1.25 -3.10 7.93
N ILE A 85 0.91 -1.83 8.07
CA ILE A 85 0.17 -1.29 9.21
C ILE A 85 -1.03 -0.47 8.73
N ILE A 86 -2.07 -0.40 9.54
CA ILE A 86 -3.21 0.49 9.31
C ILE A 86 -3.03 1.68 10.25
N ALA A 87 -2.98 2.86 9.68
CA ALA A 87 -2.78 4.07 10.47
C ALA A 87 -3.52 5.27 9.88
N THR A 88 -3.92 6.17 10.77
CA THR A 88 -4.55 7.43 10.44
C THR A 88 -3.50 8.54 10.42
N ILE A 89 -3.60 9.45 9.45
CA ILE A 89 -2.74 10.63 9.38
C ILE A 89 -3.06 11.56 10.55
N ALA A 90 -2.08 11.79 11.40
CA ALA A 90 -2.20 12.68 12.54
C ALA A 90 -1.66 14.09 12.26
N ASP A 91 -0.61 14.22 11.42
CA ASP A 91 0.00 15.51 11.10
C ASP A 91 0.81 15.42 9.80
N VAL A 92 0.85 16.51 9.04
CA VAL A 92 1.56 16.58 7.76
C VAL A 92 2.44 17.82 7.71
N ARG A 93 3.76 17.65 7.68
CA ARG A 93 4.73 18.76 7.67
C ARG A 93 5.67 18.69 6.48
N GLN A 94 5.70 19.75 5.69
CA GLN A 94 6.75 19.94 4.71
C GLN A 94 7.94 20.64 5.39
N LYS A 95 9.14 20.05 5.22
CA LYS A 95 10.40 20.59 5.76
C LYS A 95 11.37 20.87 4.63
N THR A 96 12.11 21.96 4.74
CA THR A 96 13.26 22.22 3.86
C THR A 96 14.53 21.73 4.58
N VAL A 97 15.27 20.86 3.94
CA VAL A 97 16.49 20.25 4.45
C VAL A 97 17.65 20.72 3.58
N GLY A 98 18.83 20.87 4.15
CA GLY A 98 20.02 21.44 3.57
C GLY A 98 20.11 21.47 2.04
N LYS A 99 20.65 22.52 1.47
CA LYS A 99 20.70 22.83 0.01
C LYS A 99 19.34 22.98 -0.68
N GLY A 100 18.29 23.39 0.07
CA GLY A 100 16.96 23.68 -0.50
C GLY A 100 16.13 22.46 -0.91
N ARG A 101 16.51 21.25 -0.52
CA ARG A 101 15.69 20.06 -0.77
C ARG A 101 14.47 20.03 0.14
N SER A 102 13.30 19.84 -0.45
CA SER A 102 12.06 19.66 0.31
C SER A 102 11.85 18.19 0.65
N MET A 103 11.35 17.95 1.86
CA MET A 103 10.90 16.65 2.30
C MET A 103 9.52 16.78 2.95
N LEU A 104 8.67 15.77 2.81
CA LEU A 104 7.41 15.66 3.52
C LEU A 104 7.58 14.65 4.66
N ALA A 105 7.30 15.08 5.88
CA ALA A 105 7.22 14.23 7.06
C ALA A 105 5.75 14.14 7.47
N VAL A 106 5.23 12.93 7.56
CA VAL A 106 3.83 12.65 7.90
C VAL A 106 3.80 11.80 9.15
N THR A 107 3.18 12.30 10.20
CA THR A 107 2.97 11.54 11.44
C THR A 107 1.71 10.70 11.31
N ILE A 108 1.82 9.42 11.60
CA ILE A 108 0.71 8.47 11.61
C ILE A 108 0.51 7.86 12.99
N ALA A 109 -0.74 7.52 13.30
CA ALA A 109 -1.16 6.87 14.54
C ALA A 109 -2.18 5.77 14.26
N ASP A 110 -2.15 4.71 15.05
CA ASP A 110 -3.07 3.55 14.93
C ASP A 110 -3.95 3.33 16.17
N GLY A 111 -3.96 4.28 17.11
CA GLY A 111 -4.68 4.16 18.37
C GLY A 111 -3.98 3.34 19.45
N SER A 112 -2.81 2.78 19.19
CA SER A 112 -2.01 2.04 20.20
C SER A 112 -1.29 2.94 21.21
N GLY A 113 -1.36 4.26 21.04
CA GLY A 113 -0.65 5.24 21.85
C GLY A 113 0.75 5.58 21.31
N ALA A 114 1.24 4.87 20.30
CA ALA A 114 2.49 5.17 19.63
C ALA A 114 2.24 5.83 18.26
N THR A 115 3.27 6.49 17.73
CA THR A 115 3.26 7.13 16.42
C THR A 115 4.46 6.68 15.60
N ALA A 116 4.32 6.75 14.27
CA ALA A 116 5.42 6.55 13.35
C ALA A 116 5.48 7.70 12.33
N GLN A 117 6.60 7.82 11.63
CA GLN A 117 6.75 8.82 10.57
C GLN A 117 6.84 8.19 9.19
N LEU A 118 6.10 8.74 8.23
CA LEU A 118 6.32 8.48 6.81
C LEU A 118 7.16 9.61 6.25
N VAL A 119 8.20 9.26 5.48
CA VAL A 119 9.15 10.24 4.95
C VAL A 119 9.19 10.16 3.43
N PHE A 120 8.95 11.31 2.77
CA PHE A 120 8.96 11.40 1.31
C PHE A 120 9.96 12.49 0.88
N TRP A 121 10.97 12.08 0.13
CA TRP A 121 11.99 12.96 -0.45
C TRP A 121 11.63 13.39 -1.88
N ASN A 122 10.79 12.62 -2.54
CA ASN A 122 10.35 12.85 -3.90
C ASN A 122 8.83 13.03 -3.94
N MET A 123 8.31 13.68 -4.99
CA MET A 123 6.87 13.91 -5.21
C MET A 123 6.18 14.58 -4.01
N VAL A 124 6.89 15.45 -3.28
CA VAL A 124 6.42 16.13 -2.07
C VAL A 124 5.06 16.81 -2.29
N GLN A 125 4.90 17.53 -3.41
CA GLN A 125 3.65 18.22 -3.76
C GLN A 125 2.48 17.27 -4.02
N TYR A 126 2.75 16.09 -4.56
CA TYR A 126 1.73 15.06 -4.77
C TYR A 126 1.25 14.49 -3.44
N TYR A 127 2.19 14.05 -2.61
CA TYR A 127 1.87 13.43 -1.32
C TYR A 127 1.24 14.44 -0.34
N SER A 128 1.64 15.71 -0.35
CA SER A 128 1.01 16.75 0.49
C SER A 128 -0.46 17.02 0.14
N LYS A 129 -0.86 16.76 -1.10
CA LYS A 129 -2.27 16.85 -1.53
C LYS A 129 -3.05 15.58 -1.20
N LEU A 130 -2.42 14.41 -1.30
CA LEU A 130 -3.03 13.11 -1.05
C LEU A 130 -3.23 12.86 0.45
N LEU A 131 -2.18 13.10 1.24
CA LEU A 131 -2.13 12.80 2.67
C LEU A 131 -2.71 13.98 3.45
N LYS A 132 -3.93 13.79 3.97
CA LYS A 132 -4.64 14.77 4.79
C LYS A 132 -4.90 14.19 6.16
N GLU A 133 -4.85 15.04 7.19
CA GLU A 133 -5.20 14.67 8.55
C GLU A 133 -6.57 14.00 8.62
N GLY A 134 -6.68 12.98 9.45
CA GLY A 134 -7.89 12.19 9.64
C GLY A 134 -8.13 11.09 8.61
N LYS A 135 -7.39 11.05 7.50
CA LYS A 135 -7.50 9.95 6.54
C LYS A 135 -6.74 8.71 7.03
N THR A 136 -7.30 7.53 6.78
CA THR A 136 -6.70 6.25 7.15
C THR A 136 -6.13 5.54 5.93
N PHE A 137 -4.94 4.96 6.10
CA PHE A 137 -4.22 4.26 5.05
C PHE A 137 -3.71 2.90 5.54
N LEU A 138 -3.72 1.92 4.65
CA LEU A 138 -2.82 0.78 4.72
C LEU A 138 -1.45 1.26 4.24
N VAL A 139 -0.47 1.19 5.13
CA VAL A 139 0.90 1.64 4.89
C VAL A 139 1.79 0.41 4.84
N SER A 140 2.48 0.19 3.72
CA SER A 140 3.41 -0.93 3.55
C SER A 140 4.80 -0.44 3.21
N GLY A 141 5.81 -0.99 3.86
CA GLY A 141 7.20 -0.63 3.61
C GLY A 141 8.15 -1.24 4.62
N VAL A 142 9.44 -1.02 4.40
CA VAL A 142 10.48 -1.45 5.33
C VAL A 142 10.65 -0.36 6.38
N PRO A 143 10.42 -0.66 7.66
CA PRO A 143 10.60 0.31 8.72
C PRO A 143 12.08 0.54 9.02
N ASP A 144 12.37 1.76 9.44
CA ASP A 144 13.65 2.19 9.99
C ASP A 144 13.41 2.71 11.41
N TYR A 145 14.20 2.26 12.38
CA TYR A 145 14.02 2.65 13.77
C TYR A 145 15.23 3.41 14.26
N GLU A 146 15.00 4.64 14.74
CA GLU A 146 16.02 5.50 15.33
C GLU A 146 15.94 5.44 16.87
N PRO A 147 16.88 4.73 17.54
CA PRO A 147 16.84 4.53 18.98
C PRO A 147 16.92 5.82 19.80
N ARG A 148 17.68 6.82 19.32
CA ARG A 148 17.87 8.10 20.03
C ARG A 148 16.56 8.85 20.27
N TRP A 149 15.64 8.72 19.31
CA TRP A 149 14.35 9.43 19.34
C TRP A 149 13.18 8.50 19.63
N ASN A 150 13.45 7.19 19.84
CA ASN A 150 12.43 6.15 19.97
C ASN A 150 11.39 6.26 18.83
N GLN A 151 11.87 6.48 17.61
CA GLN A 151 11.04 6.81 16.49
C GLN A 151 11.11 5.76 15.38
N LEU A 152 9.96 5.23 15.02
CA LEU A 152 9.78 4.39 13.84
C LEU A 152 9.50 5.28 12.63
N SER A 153 10.21 5.06 11.52
CA SER A 153 9.97 5.74 10.26
C SER A 153 9.88 4.76 9.10
N ILE A 154 9.14 5.13 8.06
CA ILE A 154 9.05 4.37 6.81
C ILE A 154 9.28 5.34 5.66
N HIS A 155 10.32 5.07 4.87
CA HIS A 155 10.70 5.90 3.75
C HIS A 155 9.99 5.44 2.47
N HIS A 156 9.31 6.37 1.78
CA HIS A 156 8.58 6.08 0.54
C HIS A 156 7.68 4.84 0.60
N PRO A 157 6.80 4.71 1.61
CA PRO A 157 5.93 3.56 1.73
C PRO A 157 4.96 3.45 0.54
N GLU A 158 4.47 2.24 0.31
CA GLU A 158 3.24 2.06 -0.46
C GLU A 158 2.05 2.44 0.39
N LEU A 159 1.12 3.19 -0.20
CA LEU A 159 -0.05 3.72 0.49
C LEU A 159 -1.33 3.29 -0.26
N GLU A 160 -2.28 2.80 0.49
CA GLU A 160 -3.63 2.53 0.03
C GLU A 160 -4.62 3.19 0.98
N GLU A 161 -5.39 4.18 0.49
CA GLU A 161 -6.43 4.83 1.29
C GLU A 161 -7.54 3.82 1.55
N ILE A 162 -7.94 3.68 2.81
CA ILE A 162 -8.99 2.75 3.26
C ILE A 162 -10.09 3.54 3.98
N ASP A 163 -11.34 3.12 3.77
CA ASP A 163 -12.49 3.71 4.45
C ASP A 163 -12.84 2.97 5.75
N ALA A 164 -13.84 3.47 6.48
CA ALA A 164 -14.23 2.92 7.77
C ALA A 164 -14.75 1.48 7.68
N GLU A 165 -15.44 1.12 6.58
CA GLU A 165 -15.93 -0.25 6.36
C GLU A 165 -14.76 -1.20 6.12
N GLU A 166 -13.79 -0.76 5.33
CA GLU A 166 -12.57 -1.52 5.07
C GLU A 166 -11.74 -1.70 6.33
N VAL A 167 -11.63 -0.68 7.20
CA VAL A 167 -10.96 -0.80 8.51
C VAL A 167 -11.59 -1.92 9.35
N GLU A 168 -12.91 -2.04 9.36
CA GLU A 168 -13.59 -3.10 10.11
C GLU A 168 -13.37 -4.48 9.46
N GLN A 169 -13.39 -4.57 8.14
CA GLN A 169 -13.03 -5.79 7.42
C GLN A 169 -11.57 -6.20 7.66
N PHE A 170 -10.67 -5.24 7.87
CA PHE A 170 -9.29 -5.51 8.26
C PHE A 170 -9.18 -6.18 9.62
N ARG A 171 -10.06 -5.86 10.56
CA ARG A 171 -10.11 -6.49 11.88
C ARG A 171 -10.63 -7.92 11.83
N THR A 172 -11.44 -8.28 10.84
CA THR A 172 -12.03 -9.62 10.69
C THR A 172 -11.16 -10.63 9.94
N GLY A 173 -9.96 -10.24 9.52
CA GLY A 173 -8.91 -11.21 9.19
C GLY A 173 -8.96 -11.82 7.79
N SER A 174 -9.07 -11.03 6.73
CA SER A 174 -8.86 -11.53 5.36
C SER A 174 -7.47 -11.17 4.82
N THR A 175 -6.87 -12.12 4.11
CA THR A 175 -5.61 -11.89 3.38
C THR A 175 -5.88 -11.16 2.07
N LEU A 176 -5.15 -10.07 1.81
CA LEU A 176 -5.29 -9.31 0.57
C LEU A 176 -4.15 -9.53 -0.40
N PRO A 177 -4.45 -9.79 -1.68
CA PRO A 177 -3.43 -9.86 -2.71
C PRO A 177 -2.82 -8.48 -3.00
N LYS A 178 -1.49 -8.43 -3.15
CA LYS A 178 -0.71 -7.28 -3.63
C LYS A 178 -0.34 -7.51 -5.10
N TYR A 179 -0.95 -6.74 -5.99
CA TYR A 179 -0.63 -6.79 -7.42
C TYR A 179 0.55 -5.89 -7.78
N PRO A 180 1.34 -6.22 -8.81
CA PRO A 180 2.34 -5.31 -9.33
C PRO A 180 1.66 -4.06 -9.93
N LEU A 181 2.05 -2.88 -9.46
CA LEU A 181 1.57 -1.60 -9.96
C LEU A 181 2.75 -0.77 -10.45
N THR A 182 2.85 -0.61 -11.76
CA THR A 182 3.85 0.28 -12.36
C THR A 182 3.47 1.74 -12.17
N GLN A 183 4.43 2.65 -12.39
CA GLN A 183 4.15 4.08 -12.35
C GLN A 183 3.13 4.50 -13.42
N GLY A 184 3.13 3.84 -14.59
CA GLY A 184 2.17 4.05 -15.66
C GLY A 184 0.72 3.77 -15.22
N LEU A 185 0.50 2.65 -14.54
CA LEU A 185 -0.79 2.29 -13.96
C LEU A 185 -1.25 3.30 -12.90
N ARG A 186 -0.34 3.69 -11.99
CA ARG A 186 -0.64 4.69 -10.95
C ARG A 186 -1.03 6.04 -11.55
N ASN A 187 -0.34 6.50 -12.59
CA ASN A 187 -0.64 7.75 -13.30
C ASN A 187 -1.98 7.71 -14.04
N ALA A 188 -2.42 6.52 -14.45
CA ALA A 188 -3.74 6.31 -15.04
C ALA A 188 -4.87 6.21 -13.99
N GLY A 189 -4.52 6.23 -12.69
CA GLY A 189 -5.45 6.10 -11.58
C GLY A 189 -5.83 4.64 -11.29
N VAL A 190 -4.99 3.68 -11.68
CA VAL A 190 -5.10 2.29 -11.26
C VAL A 190 -4.37 2.16 -9.92
N ASN A 191 -5.10 1.77 -8.90
CA ASN A 191 -4.59 1.50 -7.56
C ASN A 191 -4.88 0.04 -7.16
N MET A 192 -4.39 -0.36 -5.99
CA MET A 192 -4.51 -1.74 -5.50
C MET A 192 -5.97 -2.16 -5.30
N ARG A 193 -6.80 -1.28 -4.74
CA ARG A 193 -8.24 -1.49 -4.55
C ARG A 193 -8.94 -1.78 -5.87
N LEU A 194 -8.66 -0.96 -6.90
CA LEU A 194 -9.24 -1.15 -8.22
C LEU A 194 -8.81 -2.49 -8.83
N MET A 195 -7.53 -2.87 -8.72
CA MET A 195 -7.05 -4.17 -9.22
C MET A 195 -7.79 -5.34 -8.57
N ARG A 196 -7.98 -5.31 -7.26
CA ARG A 196 -8.76 -6.34 -6.54
C ARG A 196 -10.19 -6.37 -7.01
N SER A 197 -10.85 -5.21 -7.09
CA SER A 197 -12.23 -5.11 -7.56
C SER A 197 -12.43 -5.62 -8.98
N ILE A 198 -11.47 -5.38 -9.89
CA ILE A 198 -11.52 -5.91 -11.25
C ILE A 198 -11.42 -7.44 -11.24
N VAL A 199 -10.49 -8.00 -10.46
CA VAL A 199 -10.33 -9.46 -10.34
C VAL A 199 -11.60 -10.10 -9.78
N GLU A 200 -12.16 -9.56 -8.71
CA GLU A 200 -13.42 -10.03 -8.10
C GLU A 200 -14.57 -10.03 -9.11
N GLN A 201 -14.79 -8.91 -9.80
CA GLN A 201 -15.86 -8.81 -10.82
C GLN A 201 -15.68 -9.81 -11.96
N ILE A 202 -14.45 -10.12 -12.37
CA ILE A 202 -14.21 -11.10 -13.43
C ILE A 202 -14.44 -12.52 -12.93
N LEU A 203 -14.10 -12.82 -11.68
CA LEU A 203 -14.30 -14.15 -11.10
C LEU A 203 -15.75 -14.46 -10.79
N GLU A 204 -16.58 -13.42 -10.57
CA GLU A 204 -18.01 -13.53 -10.32
C GLU A 204 -18.88 -13.54 -11.59
N SER A 205 -18.32 -13.26 -12.76
CA SER A 205 -19.02 -13.16 -14.05
C SER A 205 -19.02 -14.48 -14.83
#